data_ff912704980c44a0576ca3df0c3e2230
#
_entry.id   ff912704980c44a0576ca3df0c3e2230
#
_cell.length_a   1.000
_cell.length_b   1.000
_cell.length_c   1.000
_cell.angle_alpha   90.00
_cell.angle_beta   90.00
_cell.angle_gamma   90.00
#
_symmetry.space_group_name_H-M   'P 1'
#
loop_
_entity.id
_entity.type
_entity.pdbx_description
1 polymer ?
#
loop_
_entity_poly.entity_id
_entity_poly.type
_entity_poly.pdbx_seq_one_letter_code
_entity_poly.pdbx_strand_id
1 'polypeptide(L)'
;MLFSFVLGLLFLPLIAALVLIIRADGGKAFYSQPRLGRNGREFRLWKLRSMVVDADRCLELHLSDPAAREEWERTQKLRNDPRVTPIGRLIRKYSLDELPQLWNVLRGDMSLIGPRPMLPEQRVLYPGSACFRVRPGMTGLWQVSDRHVSSFAERARYDEQYVSELSLQLDLMILIKTIFVVFRGTGC
;
A
#
# COMPACT_ATOMS: atom_id res chain seq x y z
N MET A 1 -16.98 7.24 -6.12
CA MET A 1 -16.29 8.01 -7.20
C MET A 1 -16.27 9.51 -6.92
N LEU A 2 -17.41 10.19 -6.67
CA LEU A 2 -17.42 11.62 -6.38
C LEU A 2 -16.48 12.02 -5.21
N PHE A 3 -16.56 11.30 -4.10
CA PHE A 3 -15.71 11.55 -2.92
C PHE A 3 -14.21 11.38 -3.24
N SER A 4 -13.84 10.37 -4.02
CA SER A 4 -12.43 10.17 -4.44
C SER A 4 -11.94 11.26 -5.39
N PHE A 5 -12.83 11.82 -6.21
CA PHE A 5 -12.52 12.95 -7.08
C PHE A 5 -12.24 14.21 -6.25
N VAL A 6 -13.11 14.51 -5.28
CA VAL A 6 -12.93 15.65 -4.37
C VAL A 6 -11.63 15.50 -3.57
N LEU A 7 -11.35 14.31 -3.02
CA LEU A 7 -10.08 14.04 -2.34
C LEU A 7 -8.87 14.21 -3.28
N GLY A 8 -8.99 13.74 -4.53
CA GLY A 8 -7.93 13.90 -5.53
C GLY A 8 -7.60 15.37 -5.80
N LEU A 9 -8.62 16.21 -5.95
CA LEU A 9 -8.44 17.65 -6.12
C LEU A 9 -7.83 18.32 -4.86
N LEU A 10 -8.29 17.92 -3.68
CA LEU A 10 -7.81 18.46 -2.41
C LEU A 10 -6.31 18.14 -2.19
N PHE A 11 -5.89 16.92 -2.51
CA PHE A 11 -4.51 16.49 -2.33
C PHE A 11 -3.60 16.80 -3.53
N LEU A 12 -4.14 17.33 -4.64
CA LEU A 12 -3.36 17.63 -5.84
C LEU A 12 -2.17 18.57 -5.57
N PRO A 13 -2.31 19.68 -4.82
CA PRO A 13 -1.16 20.55 -4.50
C PRO A 13 -0.08 19.82 -3.70
N LEU A 14 -0.47 18.98 -2.73
CA LEU A 14 0.46 18.18 -1.95
C LEU A 14 1.19 17.16 -2.83
N ILE A 15 0.46 16.45 -3.69
CA ILE A 15 1.05 15.49 -4.64
C ILE A 15 2.05 16.22 -5.56
N ALA A 16 1.70 17.40 -6.08
CA ALA A 16 2.59 18.18 -6.93
C ALA A 16 3.89 18.58 -6.20
N ALA A 17 3.78 19.06 -4.95
CA ALA A 17 4.95 19.39 -4.13
C ALA A 17 5.84 18.17 -3.87
N LEU A 18 5.25 17.03 -3.51
CA LEU A 18 5.98 15.76 -3.31
C LEU A 18 6.64 15.28 -4.59
N VAL A 19 5.99 15.41 -5.75
CA VAL A 19 6.57 15.07 -7.06
C VAL A 19 7.82 15.87 -7.34
N LEU A 20 7.80 17.18 -7.08
CA LEU A 20 8.97 18.05 -7.26
C LEU A 20 10.14 17.61 -6.37
N ILE A 21 9.87 17.37 -5.08
CA ILE A 21 10.89 16.92 -4.13
C ILE A 21 11.48 15.55 -4.52
N ILE A 22 10.63 14.58 -4.88
CA ILE A 22 11.06 13.24 -5.25
C ILE A 22 11.90 13.27 -6.54
N ARG A 23 11.59 14.18 -7.47
CA ARG A 23 12.36 14.32 -8.73
C ARG A 23 13.69 15.02 -8.57
N ALA A 24 13.99 15.61 -7.44
CA ALA A 24 15.26 16.29 -7.20
C ALA A 24 16.51 15.40 -7.36
N ASP A 25 16.35 14.08 -7.25
CA ASP A 25 17.39 13.09 -7.49
C ASP A 25 17.49 12.61 -8.95
N GLY A 26 16.76 13.23 -9.89
CA GLY A 26 16.76 12.91 -11.33
C GLY A 26 15.82 11.74 -11.73
N GLY A 27 15.23 11.03 -10.76
CA GLY A 27 14.38 9.87 -11.05
C GLY A 27 12.90 10.20 -11.29
N LYS A 28 12.14 9.20 -11.74
CA LYS A 28 10.68 9.31 -11.89
C LYS A 28 10.01 9.41 -10.53
N ALA A 29 9.05 10.34 -10.36
CA ALA A 29 8.33 10.50 -9.09
C ALA A 29 7.28 9.41 -8.85
N PHE A 30 6.73 8.85 -9.91
CA PHE A 30 5.71 7.79 -9.82
C PHE A 30 6.31 6.42 -10.07
N TYR A 31 5.81 5.46 -9.32
CA TYR A 31 6.09 4.04 -9.43
C TYR A 31 4.79 3.27 -9.61
N SER A 32 4.79 2.22 -10.41
CA SER A 32 3.63 1.34 -10.53
C SER A 32 4.06 -0.12 -10.53
N GLN A 33 3.25 -0.96 -9.91
CA GLN A 33 3.46 -2.40 -9.87
C GLN A 33 2.16 -3.18 -10.10
N PRO A 34 2.22 -4.41 -10.67
CA PRO A 34 1.04 -5.24 -10.84
C PRO A 34 0.47 -5.66 -9.48
N ARG A 35 -0.85 -5.67 -9.40
CA ARG A 35 -1.61 -6.15 -8.25
C ARG A 35 -2.84 -6.90 -8.71
N LEU A 36 -3.29 -7.85 -7.87
CA LEU A 36 -4.54 -8.55 -8.09
C LEU A 36 -5.71 -7.74 -7.52
N GLY A 37 -6.72 -7.54 -8.36
CA GLY A 37 -7.97 -6.87 -8.04
C GLY A 37 -9.15 -7.83 -8.01
N ARG A 38 -10.36 -7.28 -8.20
CA ARG A 38 -11.61 -8.05 -8.21
C ARG A 38 -11.57 -9.14 -9.28
N ASN A 39 -12.07 -10.32 -8.94
CA ASN A 39 -12.06 -11.53 -9.78
C ASN A 39 -10.64 -11.99 -10.20
N GLY A 40 -9.60 -11.61 -9.42
CA GLY A 40 -8.22 -11.96 -9.73
C GLY A 40 -7.62 -11.23 -10.93
N ARG A 41 -8.29 -10.21 -11.47
CA ARG A 41 -7.76 -9.42 -12.60
C ARG A 41 -6.59 -8.56 -12.16
N GLU A 42 -5.53 -8.54 -12.93
CA GLU A 42 -4.39 -7.67 -12.68
C GLU A 42 -4.70 -6.23 -13.05
N PHE A 43 -4.17 -5.30 -12.24
CA PHE A 43 -4.17 -3.88 -12.52
C PHE A 43 -2.85 -3.25 -12.07
N ARG A 44 -2.51 -2.06 -12.60
CA ARG A 44 -1.35 -1.28 -12.20
C ARG A 44 -1.69 -0.39 -11.02
N LEU A 45 -1.13 -0.70 -9.85
CA LEU A 45 -1.26 0.12 -8.64
C LEU A 45 -0.21 1.23 -8.65
N TRP A 46 -0.66 2.48 -8.53
CA TRP A 46 0.20 3.66 -8.57
C TRP A 46 0.60 4.12 -7.18
N LYS A 47 1.87 4.52 -7.04
CA LYS A 47 2.43 5.10 -5.83
C LYS A 47 3.42 6.22 -6.16
N LEU A 48 3.74 7.08 -5.17
CA LEU A 48 4.93 7.90 -5.23
C LEU A 48 6.16 7.03 -4.94
N ARG A 49 7.25 7.31 -5.63
CA ARG A 49 8.52 6.62 -5.42
C ARG A 49 9.11 7.03 -4.06
N SER A 50 9.33 6.06 -3.22
CA SER A 50 9.91 6.21 -1.88
C SER A 50 11.31 5.61 -1.75
N MET A 51 11.80 4.98 -2.80
CA MET A 51 13.11 4.33 -2.88
C MET A 51 14.02 5.03 -3.88
N VAL A 52 15.33 4.79 -3.76
CA VAL A 52 16.35 5.23 -4.72
C VAL A 52 16.07 4.66 -6.12
N VAL A 53 16.67 5.26 -7.15
CA VAL A 53 16.42 4.86 -8.55
C VAL A 53 16.83 3.41 -8.79
N ASP A 54 18.00 3.00 -8.28
CA ASP A 54 18.55 1.65 -8.46
C ASP A 54 18.30 0.76 -7.23
N ALA A 55 17.02 0.73 -6.77
CA ALA A 55 16.64 0.03 -5.54
C ALA A 55 16.99 -1.47 -5.54
N ASP A 56 16.87 -2.15 -6.68
CA ASP A 56 17.17 -3.58 -6.78
C ASP A 56 18.67 -3.84 -6.61
N ARG A 57 19.53 -3.07 -7.27
CA ARG A 57 20.99 -3.14 -7.10
C ARG A 57 21.40 -2.80 -5.66
N CYS A 58 20.77 -1.81 -5.06
CA CYS A 58 21.02 -1.44 -3.68
C CYS A 58 20.65 -2.59 -2.72
N LEU A 59 19.54 -3.31 -3.00
CA LEU A 59 19.16 -4.49 -2.24
C LEU A 59 20.17 -5.63 -2.38
N GLU A 60 20.57 -5.97 -3.61
CA GLU A 60 21.56 -7.02 -3.87
C GLU A 60 22.86 -6.78 -3.11
N LEU A 61 23.37 -5.55 -3.15
CA LEU A 61 24.57 -5.15 -2.40
C LEU A 61 24.36 -5.26 -0.88
N HIS A 62 23.20 -4.88 -0.36
CA HIS A 62 22.92 -4.95 1.06
C HIS A 62 22.76 -6.40 1.54
N LEU A 63 22.19 -7.27 0.72
CA LEU A 63 22.02 -8.70 1.00
C LEU A 63 23.34 -9.51 0.89
N SER A 64 24.47 -8.88 0.57
CA SER A 64 25.80 -9.50 0.73
C SER A 64 26.16 -9.65 2.21
N ASP A 65 25.58 -8.83 3.09
CA ASP A 65 25.67 -9.03 4.55
C ASP A 65 24.76 -10.20 4.97
N PRO A 66 25.34 -11.23 5.64
CA PRO A 66 24.59 -12.41 6.10
C PRO A 66 23.41 -12.07 7.02
N ALA A 67 23.57 -11.09 7.92
CA ALA A 67 22.52 -10.71 8.87
C ALA A 67 21.33 -10.06 8.14
N ALA A 68 21.60 -9.17 7.17
CA ALA A 68 20.58 -8.56 6.35
C ALA A 68 19.85 -9.58 5.47
N ARG A 69 20.58 -10.58 4.95
CA ARG A 69 20.01 -11.67 4.17
C ARG A 69 19.06 -12.53 5.02
N GLU A 70 19.44 -12.91 6.22
CA GLU A 70 18.60 -13.68 7.14
C GLU A 70 17.31 -12.91 7.49
N GLU A 71 17.42 -11.61 7.78
CA GLU A 71 16.25 -10.76 8.03
C GLU A 71 15.30 -10.73 6.83
N TRP A 72 15.87 -10.57 5.62
CA TRP A 72 15.11 -10.53 4.37
C TRP A 72 14.41 -11.85 4.05
N GLU A 73 15.09 -12.98 4.17
CA GLU A 73 14.52 -14.31 3.92
C GLU A 73 13.33 -14.61 4.83
N ARG A 74 13.43 -14.19 6.10
CA ARG A 74 12.39 -14.41 7.09
C ARG A 74 11.16 -13.50 6.91
N THR A 75 11.37 -12.23 6.55
CA THR A 75 10.30 -11.22 6.64
C THR A 75 9.96 -10.54 5.31
N GLN A 76 10.83 -10.67 4.29
CA GLN A 76 10.79 -9.92 3.02
C GLN A 76 10.77 -8.39 3.26
N LYS A 77 11.29 -7.98 4.41
CA LYS A 77 11.41 -6.58 4.85
C LYS A 77 12.75 -6.40 5.54
N LEU A 78 13.27 -5.17 5.51
CA LEU A 78 14.46 -4.77 6.25
C LEU A 78 14.06 -3.66 7.23
N ARG A 79 14.47 -3.79 8.48
CA ARG A 79 14.20 -2.78 9.51
C ARG A 79 14.85 -1.44 9.16
N ASN A 80 16.08 -1.49 8.63
CA ASN A 80 16.83 -0.34 8.12
C ASN A 80 17.07 -0.53 6.61
N ASP A 81 16.03 -0.36 5.81
CA ASP A 81 16.12 -0.55 4.36
C ASP A 81 16.91 0.58 3.69
N PRO A 82 18.13 0.33 3.16
CA PRO A 82 18.98 1.37 2.56
C PRO A 82 18.40 1.92 1.26
N ARG A 83 17.42 1.24 0.68
CA ARG A 83 16.75 1.69 -0.53
C ARG A 83 15.83 2.89 -0.27
N VAL A 84 15.35 3.04 0.97
CA VAL A 84 14.36 4.07 1.31
C VAL A 84 15.04 5.42 1.48
N THR A 85 14.66 6.39 0.65
CA THR A 85 15.18 7.76 0.74
C THR A 85 14.70 8.47 2.01
N PRO A 86 15.36 9.56 2.47
CA PRO A 86 14.89 10.34 3.62
C PRO A 86 13.44 10.83 3.44
N ILE A 87 13.11 11.38 2.27
CA ILE A 87 11.73 11.77 1.94
C ILE A 87 10.82 10.55 1.83
N GLY A 88 11.34 9.41 1.33
CA GLY A 88 10.64 8.15 1.26
C GLY A 88 10.18 7.64 2.63
N ARG A 89 11.03 7.76 3.65
CA ARG A 89 10.65 7.43 5.05
C ARG A 89 9.49 8.29 5.53
N LEU A 90 9.54 9.60 5.26
CA LEU A 90 8.49 10.52 5.67
C LEU A 90 7.15 10.18 4.98
N ILE A 91 7.15 10.02 3.65
CA ILE A 91 5.92 9.77 2.91
C ILE A 91 5.33 8.39 3.24
N ARG A 92 6.15 7.36 3.48
CA ARG A 92 5.69 6.04 3.95
C ARG A 92 5.08 6.14 5.36
N LYS A 93 5.75 6.82 6.28
CA LYS A 93 5.28 6.98 7.65
C LYS A 93 3.83 7.48 7.72
N TYR A 94 3.46 8.42 6.85
CA TYR A 94 2.11 8.99 6.78
C TYR A 94 1.28 8.42 5.62
N SER A 95 1.74 7.37 4.95
CA SER A 95 1.08 6.75 3.79
C SER A 95 0.79 7.71 2.63
N LEU A 96 1.54 8.80 2.53
CA LEU A 96 1.40 9.80 1.45
C LEU A 96 1.84 9.24 0.10
N ASP A 97 2.71 8.22 0.10
CA ASP A 97 3.12 7.49 -1.09
C ASP A 97 1.93 6.76 -1.76
N GLU A 98 0.85 6.53 -1.04
CA GLU A 98 -0.34 5.85 -1.54
C GLU A 98 -1.39 6.81 -2.16
N LEU A 99 -1.21 8.14 -2.06
CA LEU A 99 -2.16 9.11 -2.63
C LEU A 99 -2.45 8.91 -4.13
N PRO A 100 -1.49 8.52 -5.00
CA PRO A 100 -1.79 8.25 -6.41
C PRO A 100 -2.79 7.10 -6.65
N GLN A 101 -3.05 6.25 -5.65
CA GLN A 101 -4.08 5.21 -5.75
C GLN A 101 -5.50 5.79 -5.87
N LEU A 102 -5.72 7.07 -5.51
CA LEU A 102 -6.97 7.77 -5.81
C LEU A 102 -7.28 7.71 -7.32
N TRP A 103 -6.27 7.72 -8.18
CA TRP A 103 -6.44 7.49 -9.62
C TRP A 103 -6.95 6.08 -9.93
N ASN A 104 -6.46 5.05 -9.23
CA ASN A 104 -6.98 3.69 -9.38
C ASN A 104 -8.45 3.58 -8.93
N VAL A 105 -8.84 4.35 -7.89
CA VAL A 105 -10.24 4.39 -7.45
C VAL A 105 -11.12 5.06 -8.50
N LEU A 106 -10.67 6.16 -9.09
CA LEU A 106 -11.40 6.87 -10.17
C LEU A 106 -11.57 6.00 -11.42
N ARG A 107 -10.54 5.21 -11.76
CA ARG A 107 -10.61 4.25 -12.86
C ARG A 107 -11.51 3.05 -12.58
N GLY A 108 -11.88 2.81 -11.32
CA GLY A 108 -12.67 1.67 -10.90
C GLY A 108 -11.87 0.37 -10.68
N ASP A 109 -10.53 0.44 -10.73
CA ASP A 109 -9.63 -0.68 -10.38
C ASP A 109 -9.72 -0.98 -8.87
N MET A 110 -9.91 0.07 -8.06
CA MET A 110 -9.94 0.03 -6.59
C MET A 110 -11.20 0.69 -6.02
N SER A 111 -11.42 0.51 -4.73
CA SER A 111 -12.31 1.29 -3.87
C SER A 111 -11.48 2.07 -2.84
N LEU A 112 -12.08 3.03 -2.15
CA LEU A 112 -11.43 3.64 -0.98
C LEU A 112 -11.25 2.61 0.13
N ILE A 113 -12.26 1.79 0.36
CA ILE A 113 -12.28 0.76 1.42
C ILE A 113 -12.42 -0.61 0.78
N GLY A 114 -11.66 -1.57 1.30
CA GLY A 114 -11.68 -2.96 0.84
C GLY A 114 -10.41 -3.72 1.24
N PRO A 115 -10.31 -4.98 0.87
CA PRO A 115 -9.12 -5.79 1.05
C PRO A 115 -7.89 -5.13 0.39
N ARG A 116 -6.73 -5.17 1.06
CA ARG A 116 -5.49 -4.63 0.47
C ARG A 116 -5.10 -5.44 -0.78
N PRO A 117 -4.79 -4.80 -1.93
CA PRO A 117 -4.38 -5.53 -3.13
C PRO A 117 -3.04 -6.24 -2.90
N MET A 118 -2.95 -7.51 -3.30
CA MET A 118 -1.73 -8.33 -3.18
C MET A 118 -0.96 -8.41 -4.49
N LEU A 119 0.32 -8.77 -4.40
CA LEU A 119 1.14 -9.10 -5.56
C LEU A 119 0.64 -10.41 -6.21
N PRO A 120 0.77 -10.60 -7.54
CA PRO A 120 0.41 -11.86 -8.18
C PRO A 120 1.08 -13.07 -7.54
N GLU A 121 2.37 -12.96 -7.19
CA GLU A 121 3.16 -14.03 -6.58
C GLU A 121 2.66 -14.41 -5.18
N GLN A 122 2.03 -13.48 -4.48
CA GLN A 122 1.49 -13.73 -3.14
C GLN A 122 0.18 -14.55 -3.17
N ARG A 123 -0.40 -14.76 -4.34
CA ARG A 123 -1.67 -15.50 -4.47
C ARG A 123 -1.59 -16.93 -3.92
N VAL A 124 -0.46 -17.59 -4.10
CA VAL A 124 -0.22 -18.96 -3.62
C VAL A 124 -0.12 -19.06 -2.10
N LEU A 125 0.26 -17.96 -1.44
CA LEU A 125 0.41 -17.87 0.02
C LEU A 125 -0.88 -17.42 0.72
N TYR A 126 -1.90 -17.01 -0.05
CA TYR A 126 -3.13 -16.45 0.50
C TYR A 126 -4.22 -17.53 0.58
N PRO A 127 -4.65 -17.94 1.78
CA PRO A 127 -5.73 -18.91 1.93
C PRO A 127 -7.08 -18.25 1.62
N GLY A 128 -7.85 -18.85 0.72
CA GLY A 128 -9.20 -18.38 0.39
C GLY A 128 -9.29 -17.45 -0.82
N SER A 129 -10.44 -16.82 -1.00
CA SER A 129 -10.76 -16.01 -2.17
C SER A 129 -11.61 -14.76 -1.87
N ALA A 130 -11.91 -14.49 -0.60
CA ALA A 130 -12.82 -13.40 -0.21
C ALA A 130 -12.36 -12.03 -0.74
N CYS A 131 -11.06 -11.75 -0.69
CA CYS A 131 -10.49 -10.50 -1.21
C CYS A 131 -10.76 -10.24 -2.69
N PHE A 132 -11.07 -11.29 -3.48
CA PHE A 132 -11.36 -11.15 -4.91
C PHE A 132 -12.86 -10.95 -5.23
N ARG A 133 -13.76 -11.06 -4.24
CA ARG A 133 -15.19 -10.84 -4.46
C ARG A 133 -15.53 -9.35 -4.59
N VAL A 134 -14.71 -8.49 -4.02
CA VAL A 134 -14.89 -7.03 -4.01
C VAL A 134 -13.70 -6.33 -4.66
N ARG A 135 -13.82 -5.02 -4.94
CA ARG A 135 -12.67 -4.22 -5.36
C ARG A 135 -11.70 -4.07 -4.19
N PRO A 136 -10.38 -4.17 -4.43
CA PRO A 136 -9.40 -3.89 -3.40
C PRO A 136 -9.50 -2.43 -2.93
N GLY A 137 -9.17 -2.19 -1.66
CA GLY A 137 -9.23 -0.88 -1.04
C GLY A 137 -7.87 -0.19 -0.92
N MET A 138 -7.87 1.14 -0.87
CA MET A 138 -6.73 1.93 -0.40
C MET A 138 -6.51 1.69 1.09
N THR A 139 -7.59 1.64 1.86
CA THR A 139 -7.62 1.19 3.26
C THR A 139 -8.59 0.03 3.45
N GLY A 140 -8.52 -0.67 4.57
CA GLY A 140 -9.39 -1.81 4.84
C GLY A 140 -9.26 -2.30 6.28
N LEU A 141 -10.11 -3.25 6.65
CA LEU A 141 -10.24 -3.74 8.02
C LEU A 141 -8.89 -4.22 8.59
N TRP A 142 -8.13 -5.01 7.83
CA TRP A 142 -6.80 -5.46 8.24
C TRP A 142 -5.81 -4.31 8.45
N GLN A 143 -5.81 -3.30 7.57
CA GLN A 143 -4.87 -2.18 7.65
C GLN A 143 -5.08 -1.30 8.89
N VAL A 144 -6.32 -1.22 9.39
CA VAL A 144 -6.65 -0.41 10.59
C VAL A 144 -6.68 -1.23 11.88
N SER A 145 -6.41 -2.55 11.79
CA SER A 145 -6.35 -3.47 12.93
C SER A 145 -4.90 -3.94 13.18
N ASP A 146 -4.58 -5.18 12.85
CA ASP A 146 -3.35 -5.84 13.29
C ASP A 146 -2.28 -6.01 12.19
N ARG A 147 -2.21 -5.09 11.23
CA ARG A 147 -1.32 -5.19 10.05
C ARG A 147 0.17 -5.39 10.38
N HIS A 148 0.60 -5.06 11.58
CA HIS A 148 2.01 -5.16 12.01
C HIS A 148 2.32 -6.45 12.78
N VAL A 149 1.29 -7.13 13.28
CA VAL A 149 1.42 -8.30 14.16
C VAL A 149 0.96 -9.57 13.45
N SER A 150 -0.06 -9.46 12.60
CA SER A 150 -0.63 -10.60 11.89
C SER A 150 0.24 -11.10 10.73
N SER A 151 0.25 -12.40 10.53
CA SER A 151 0.85 -13.03 9.35
C SER A 151 0.08 -12.71 8.07
N PHE A 152 0.69 -12.98 6.91
CA PHE A 152 0.01 -12.81 5.63
C PHE A 152 -1.22 -13.73 5.48
N ALA A 153 -1.17 -14.93 6.07
CA ALA A 153 -2.28 -15.86 6.05
C ALA A 153 -3.45 -15.40 6.95
N GLU A 154 -3.15 -14.83 8.12
CA GLU A 154 -4.18 -14.30 9.02
C GLU A 154 -4.93 -13.11 8.41
N ARG A 155 -4.31 -12.37 7.51
CA ARG A 155 -4.97 -11.31 6.75
C ARG A 155 -6.24 -11.81 6.06
N ALA A 156 -6.26 -13.06 5.56
CA ALA A 156 -7.43 -13.63 4.90
C ALA A 156 -8.68 -13.63 5.78
N ARG A 157 -8.52 -13.77 7.10
CA ARG A 157 -9.64 -13.72 8.06
C ARG A 157 -10.28 -12.32 8.12
N TYR A 158 -9.46 -11.27 8.12
CA TYR A 158 -9.95 -9.88 8.08
C TYR A 158 -10.65 -9.56 6.75
N ASP A 159 -10.09 -10.06 5.65
CA ASP A 159 -10.66 -9.87 4.32
C ASP A 159 -12.02 -10.62 4.19
N GLU A 160 -12.13 -11.83 4.78
CA GLU A 160 -13.38 -12.58 4.84
C GLU A 160 -14.41 -11.91 5.73
N GLN A 161 -14.01 -11.47 6.93
CA GLN A 161 -14.86 -10.70 7.82
C GLN A 161 -15.41 -9.45 7.14
N TYR A 162 -14.53 -8.66 6.49
CA TYR A 162 -14.96 -7.46 5.77
C TYR A 162 -16.01 -7.78 4.69
N VAL A 163 -15.81 -8.85 3.92
CA VAL A 163 -16.74 -9.23 2.83
C VAL A 163 -18.06 -9.74 3.37
N SER A 164 -18.06 -10.47 4.51
CA SER A 164 -19.29 -11.01 5.12
C SER A 164 -20.12 -9.93 5.86
N GLU A 165 -19.46 -8.93 6.45
CA GLU A 165 -20.08 -7.86 7.24
C GLU A 165 -20.21 -6.53 6.45
N LEU A 166 -20.03 -6.57 5.13
CA LEU A 166 -19.98 -5.38 4.28
C LEU A 166 -21.20 -4.49 4.50
N SER A 167 -20.98 -3.30 5.04
CA SER A 167 -22.00 -2.31 5.34
C SER A 167 -21.41 -0.89 5.34
N LEU A 168 -22.26 0.11 5.13
CA LEU A 168 -21.85 1.52 5.21
C LEU A 168 -21.27 1.86 6.59
N GLN A 169 -21.82 1.27 7.66
CA GLN A 169 -21.36 1.50 9.02
C GLN A 169 -19.94 0.97 9.22
N LEU A 170 -19.64 -0.23 8.71
CA LEU A 170 -18.28 -0.81 8.73
C LEU A 170 -17.30 0.06 7.94
N ASP A 171 -17.69 0.51 6.76
CA ASP A 171 -16.87 1.38 5.92
C ASP A 171 -16.56 2.71 6.62
N LEU A 172 -17.54 3.36 7.23
CA LEU A 172 -17.33 4.60 7.98
C LEU A 172 -16.40 4.38 9.18
N MET A 173 -16.57 3.29 9.92
CA MET A 173 -15.67 2.93 11.02
C MET A 173 -14.23 2.75 10.54
N ILE A 174 -14.01 2.07 9.40
CA ILE A 174 -12.69 1.89 8.81
C ILE A 174 -12.10 3.23 8.39
N LEU A 175 -12.87 4.13 7.78
CA LEU A 175 -12.39 5.47 7.40
C LEU A 175 -11.95 6.29 8.62
N ILE A 176 -12.74 6.31 9.68
CA ILE A 176 -12.39 7.01 10.93
C ILE A 176 -11.09 6.43 11.51
N LYS A 177 -10.99 5.11 11.63
CA LYS A 177 -9.75 4.47 12.10
C LYS A 177 -8.55 4.77 11.22
N THR A 178 -8.74 4.85 9.89
CA THR A 178 -7.67 5.19 8.95
C THR A 178 -7.08 6.56 9.24
N ILE A 179 -7.92 7.56 9.54
CA ILE A 179 -7.45 8.90 9.92
C ILE A 179 -6.49 8.80 11.11
N PHE A 180 -6.87 8.08 12.16
CA PHE A 180 -6.00 7.91 13.35
C PHE A 180 -4.71 7.16 13.02
N VAL A 181 -4.77 6.11 12.19
CA VAL A 181 -3.59 5.34 11.77
C VAL A 181 -2.60 6.22 10.99
N VAL A 182 -3.10 7.05 10.07
CA VAL A 182 -2.28 7.98 9.28
C VAL A 182 -1.63 9.03 10.18
N PHE A 183 -2.39 9.66 11.08
CA PHE A 183 -1.84 10.67 11.99
C PHE A 183 -0.83 10.09 12.99
N ARG A 184 -1.00 8.86 13.44
CA ARG A 184 -0.02 8.17 14.30
C ARG A 184 1.29 7.86 13.57
N GLY A 185 1.32 7.93 12.25
CA GLY A 185 2.51 7.69 11.47
C GLY A 185 3.02 6.25 11.60
N THR A 186 2.14 5.27 11.56
CA THR A 186 2.49 3.84 11.64
C THR A 186 2.69 3.19 10.26
N GLY A 187 2.80 3.99 9.18
CA GLY A 187 3.18 3.54 7.85
C GLY A 187 4.62 3.01 7.82
N CYS A 188 4.90 1.97 7.03
CA CYS A 188 6.22 1.34 6.85
C CYS A 188 6.49 1.00 5.38
#